data_7a1885c8b7f4d085eb77964586c20dc3
#
_entry.id   7a1885c8b7f4d085eb77964586c20dc3
#
_cell.length_a   1.000
_cell.length_b   1.000
_cell.length_c   1.000
_cell.angle_alpha   90.00
_cell.angle_beta   90.00
_cell.angle_gamma   90.00
#
_symmetry.space_group_name_H-M   'P 1'
#
loop_
_entity.id
_entity.type
_entity.pdbx_description
1 polymer ?
#
loop_
_entity_poly.entity_id
_entity_poly.type
_entity_poly.pdbx_seq_one_letter_code
_entity_poly.pdbx_strand_id
1 'polypeptide(L)'
;MSIALGGIGIGGTFLSPLITTMITSYGWRTSYRMIGLLVLAVAAPIALLLIRTRPTDKGLSPYGNENEPNNKTNRDDGVPNISLGEAKTHCFFYVHMLGMLLLGIICSAPLRQISPCISDSYGPQAAALIVSMYSFVGIFGKLILGWINDRFGTIKGAMAAFGLMGGGFLCLMLGRSMQIMYLMAILYGIGNGVGTVSAPLLISATFGTKNFNIMRGLTQSPMQLGMSIGGLLLAAVFDRTGSYKLGWGMCIVTVSYTHLTL
;
A
#
# COMPACT_ATOMS: atom_id res chain seq x y z
N MET A 1 2.68 3.43 -13.42
CA MET A 1 3.08 3.01 -12.06
C MET A 1 2.11 1.99 -11.47
N SER A 2 0.81 2.20 -11.53
CA SER A 2 -0.23 1.30 -10.96
C SER A 2 -0.18 -0.13 -11.50
N ILE A 3 0.10 -0.32 -12.79
CA ILE A 3 0.25 -1.65 -13.42
C ILE A 3 1.40 -2.44 -12.80
N ALA A 4 2.57 -1.82 -12.62
CA ALA A 4 3.73 -2.48 -12.00
C ALA A 4 3.45 -2.88 -10.55
N LEU A 5 2.72 -2.03 -9.81
CA LEU A 5 2.31 -2.31 -8.43
C LEU A 5 1.21 -3.39 -8.34
N GLY A 6 0.47 -3.64 -9.41
CA GLY A 6 -0.47 -4.76 -9.52
C GLY A 6 0.20 -6.13 -9.33
N GLY A 7 1.46 -6.27 -9.76
CA GLY A 7 2.25 -7.49 -9.58
C GLY A 7 2.35 -7.96 -8.11
N ILE A 8 2.35 -7.04 -7.15
CA ILE A 8 2.33 -7.38 -5.71
C ILE A 8 1.06 -8.15 -5.34
N GLY A 9 -0.08 -7.73 -5.91
CA GLY A 9 -1.36 -8.41 -5.68
C GLY A 9 -1.40 -9.81 -6.29
N ILE A 10 -0.85 -9.98 -7.50
CA ILE A 10 -0.72 -11.29 -8.16
C ILE A 10 0.11 -12.23 -7.29
N GLY A 11 1.27 -11.74 -6.81
CA GLY A 11 2.11 -12.52 -5.89
C GLY A 11 1.35 -12.95 -4.64
N GLY A 12 0.64 -12.04 -3.98
CA GLY A 12 -0.16 -12.33 -2.78
C GLY A 12 -1.26 -13.35 -3.04
N THR A 13 -1.94 -13.27 -4.18
CA THR A 13 -3.07 -14.15 -4.53
C THR A 13 -2.62 -15.59 -4.77
N PHE A 14 -1.54 -15.79 -5.52
CA PHE A 14 -1.10 -17.13 -5.92
C PHE A 14 -0.06 -17.74 -4.97
N LEU A 15 0.90 -16.93 -4.49
CA LEU A 15 1.95 -17.45 -3.62
C LEU A 15 1.45 -17.76 -2.21
N SER A 16 0.45 -17.05 -1.69
CA SER A 16 -0.05 -17.26 -0.33
C SER A 16 -0.58 -18.68 -0.10
N PRO A 17 -1.52 -19.22 -0.92
CA PRO A 17 -1.98 -20.59 -0.77
C PRO A 17 -0.88 -21.62 -1.08
N LEU A 18 -0.01 -21.35 -2.05
CA LEU A 18 1.13 -22.20 -2.37
C LEU A 18 2.08 -22.33 -1.17
N ILE A 19 2.45 -21.23 -0.56
CA ILE A 19 3.32 -21.19 0.62
C ILE A 19 2.69 -21.94 1.79
N THR A 20 1.40 -21.74 2.01
CA THR A 20 0.67 -22.44 3.09
C THR A 20 0.69 -23.95 2.90
N THR A 21 0.41 -24.44 1.68
CA THR A 21 0.47 -25.86 1.34
C THR A 21 1.89 -26.42 1.50
N MET A 22 2.90 -25.69 1.09
CA MET A 22 4.29 -26.10 1.25
C MET A 22 4.68 -26.19 2.73
N ILE A 23 4.27 -25.22 3.55
CA ILE A 23 4.57 -25.21 4.99
C ILE A 23 3.90 -26.40 5.69
N THR A 24 2.67 -26.71 5.34
CA THR A 24 1.94 -27.85 5.93
C THR A 24 2.53 -29.20 5.52
N SER A 25 3.06 -29.32 4.28
CA SER A 25 3.58 -30.58 3.74
C SER A 25 5.06 -30.82 4.10
N TYR A 26 5.89 -29.78 4.06
CA TYR A 26 7.36 -29.91 4.17
C TYR A 26 7.95 -29.17 5.38
N GLY A 27 7.12 -28.52 6.18
CA GLY A 27 7.55 -27.67 7.28
C GLY A 27 8.12 -26.33 6.80
N TRP A 28 8.12 -25.33 7.70
CA TRP A 28 8.46 -23.96 7.35
C TRP A 28 9.90 -23.77 6.86
N ARG A 29 10.88 -24.46 7.43
CA ARG A 29 12.31 -24.31 7.05
C ARG A 29 12.57 -24.75 5.62
N THR A 30 12.05 -25.91 5.21
CA THR A 30 12.18 -26.43 3.84
C THR A 30 11.44 -25.56 2.86
N SER A 31 10.23 -25.12 3.19
CA SER A 31 9.42 -24.23 2.34
C SER A 31 10.11 -22.91 2.07
N TYR A 32 10.71 -22.26 3.09
CA TYR A 32 11.46 -21.02 2.88
C TYR A 32 12.70 -21.21 1.99
N ARG A 33 13.42 -22.34 2.11
CA ARG A 33 14.55 -22.66 1.21
C ARG A 33 14.08 -22.84 -0.24
N MET A 34 12.98 -23.56 -0.45
CA MET A 34 12.42 -23.77 -1.79
C MET A 34 11.95 -22.46 -2.42
N ILE A 35 11.27 -21.60 -1.65
CA ILE A 35 10.86 -20.28 -2.13
C ILE A 35 12.07 -19.40 -2.43
N GLY A 36 13.08 -19.41 -1.59
CA GLY A 36 14.34 -18.68 -1.83
C GLY A 36 15.01 -19.10 -3.13
N LEU A 37 15.11 -20.39 -3.39
CA LEU A 37 15.65 -20.94 -4.64
C LEU A 37 14.79 -20.56 -5.85
N LEU A 38 13.47 -20.63 -5.73
CA LEU A 38 12.53 -20.25 -6.80
C LEU A 38 12.67 -18.75 -7.13
N VAL A 39 12.71 -17.89 -6.12
CA VAL A 39 12.91 -16.44 -6.32
C VAL A 39 14.25 -16.18 -6.98
N LEU A 40 15.32 -16.83 -6.55
CA LEU A 40 16.64 -16.68 -7.14
C LEU A 40 16.66 -17.18 -8.60
N ALA A 41 16.06 -18.34 -8.88
CA ALA A 41 16.03 -18.93 -10.23
C ALA A 41 15.20 -18.11 -11.23
N VAL A 42 14.17 -17.38 -10.75
CA VAL A 42 13.31 -16.55 -11.62
C VAL A 42 13.81 -15.10 -11.66
N ALA A 43 14.04 -14.50 -10.52
CA ALA A 43 14.34 -13.07 -10.44
C ALA A 43 15.76 -12.74 -10.91
N ALA A 44 16.76 -13.61 -10.66
CA ALA A 44 18.13 -13.34 -11.07
C ALA A 44 18.31 -13.32 -12.61
N PRO A 45 17.83 -14.30 -13.40
CA PRO A 45 17.89 -14.21 -14.85
C PRO A 45 17.15 -13.01 -15.42
N ILE A 46 15.94 -12.71 -14.90
CA ILE A 46 15.16 -11.55 -15.33
C ILE A 46 15.94 -10.26 -15.06
N ALA A 47 16.49 -10.10 -13.86
CA ALA A 47 17.27 -8.93 -13.51
C ALA A 47 18.52 -8.75 -14.39
N LEU A 48 19.27 -9.82 -14.61
CA LEU A 48 20.51 -9.78 -15.38
C LEU A 48 20.29 -9.57 -16.89
N LEU A 49 19.23 -10.17 -17.46
CA LEU A 49 19.01 -10.16 -18.89
C LEU A 49 18.11 -9.02 -19.37
N LEU A 50 17.08 -8.66 -18.58
CA LEU A 50 16.05 -7.72 -19.02
C LEU A 50 16.20 -6.32 -18.42
N ILE A 51 16.66 -6.20 -17.17
CA ILE A 51 16.77 -4.90 -16.50
C ILE A 51 18.04 -4.20 -16.93
N ARG A 52 17.90 -2.97 -17.43
CA ARG A 52 19.01 -2.05 -17.73
C ARG A 52 18.82 -0.76 -16.94
N THR A 53 19.94 -0.12 -16.61
CA THR A 53 19.93 1.07 -15.76
C THR A 53 19.35 2.28 -16.48
N ARG A 54 19.58 2.37 -17.79
CA ARG A 54 19.11 3.50 -18.61
C ARG A 54 18.47 3.02 -19.91
N PRO A 55 17.42 3.69 -20.40
CA PRO A 55 16.81 3.39 -21.71
C PRO A 55 17.83 3.51 -22.85
N THR A 56 18.77 4.45 -22.74
CA THR A 56 19.86 4.71 -23.71
C THR A 56 20.79 3.50 -23.88
N ASP A 57 20.90 2.59 -22.90
CA ASP A 57 21.70 1.36 -23.00
C ASP A 57 21.13 0.36 -24.04
N LYS A 58 19.87 0.59 -24.46
CA LYS A 58 19.19 -0.16 -25.54
C LYS A 58 18.89 0.72 -26.76
N GLY A 59 19.47 1.92 -26.86
CA GLY A 59 19.21 2.87 -27.94
C GLY A 59 17.76 3.43 -27.93
N LEU A 60 17.07 3.32 -26.80
CA LEU A 60 15.70 3.82 -26.65
C LEU A 60 15.69 5.19 -25.95
N SER A 61 14.87 6.10 -26.44
CA SER A 61 14.56 7.36 -25.75
C SER A 61 13.53 7.12 -24.63
N PRO A 62 13.57 7.89 -23.53
CA PRO A 62 12.51 7.84 -22.52
C PRO A 62 11.15 8.14 -23.16
N TYR A 63 10.13 7.38 -22.79
CA TYR A 63 8.77 7.57 -23.29
C TYR A 63 8.28 8.98 -22.96
N GLY A 64 7.81 9.71 -23.98
CA GLY A 64 7.37 11.10 -23.86
C GLY A 64 8.30 12.14 -24.49
N ASN A 65 9.51 11.76 -24.96
CA ASN A 65 10.46 12.70 -25.58
C ASN A 65 10.35 12.77 -27.13
N GLU A 66 9.46 11.99 -27.74
CA GLU A 66 9.49 11.83 -29.21
C GLU A 66 8.81 12.97 -30.02
N ASN A 67 8.06 13.88 -29.41
CA ASN A 67 7.33 14.89 -30.17
C ASN A 67 7.13 16.26 -29.47
N GLU A 68 7.96 16.64 -28.52
CA GLU A 68 7.93 18.04 -28.12
C GLU A 68 9.06 18.79 -28.83
N PRO A 69 8.74 19.70 -29.81
CA PRO A 69 9.72 20.67 -30.30
C PRO A 69 10.16 21.47 -29.09
N ASN A 70 11.41 21.38 -28.75
CA ASN A 70 12.27 22.16 -27.88
C ASN A 70 11.61 23.31 -27.07
N ASN A 71 10.38 23.08 -26.66
CA ASN A 71 9.71 23.91 -25.68
C ASN A 71 10.17 23.38 -24.31
N LYS A 72 11.28 23.98 -23.85
CA LYS A 72 11.54 24.14 -22.42
C LYS A 72 10.44 25.05 -21.83
N THR A 73 9.21 24.71 -22.06
CA THR A 73 8.15 25.12 -21.18
C THR A 73 8.44 24.36 -19.89
N ASN A 74 9.10 25.06 -18.99
CA ASN A 74 8.88 24.90 -17.59
C ASN A 74 7.38 24.58 -17.46
N ARG A 75 7.00 23.31 -17.30
CA ARG A 75 5.79 22.96 -16.59
C ARG A 75 6.08 23.32 -15.14
N ASP A 76 6.20 24.61 -14.94
CA ASP A 76 5.95 25.29 -13.70
C ASP A 76 4.42 25.25 -13.55
N ASP A 77 3.89 24.03 -13.37
CA ASP A 77 2.46 23.78 -13.14
C ASP A 77 2.04 24.31 -11.76
N GLY A 78 2.63 25.41 -11.31
CA GLY A 78 2.32 26.07 -10.05
C GLY A 78 2.65 25.22 -8.81
N VAL A 79 3.24 24.04 -8.98
CA VAL A 79 3.68 23.20 -7.87
C VAL A 79 5.06 23.69 -7.42
N PRO A 80 5.18 24.22 -6.20
CA PRO A 80 6.44 24.75 -5.70
C PRO A 80 7.49 23.64 -5.64
N ASN A 81 8.61 23.81 -6.35
CA ASN A 81 9.77 22.93 -6.23
C ASN A 81 10.54 23.25 -4.96
N ILE A 82 10.04 22.75 -3.82
CA ILE A 82 10.57 23.07 -2.50
C ILE A 82 11.89 22.31 -2.28
N SER A 83 12.91 23.01 -1.83
CA SER A 83 14.17 22.40 -1.40
C SER A 83 13.98 21.71 -0.03
N LEU A 84 14.84 20.71 0.28
CA LEU A 84 14.78 20.04 1.57
C LEU A 84 14.97 21.02 2.74
N GLY A 85 15.83 22.04 2.56
CA GLY A 85 16.06 23.08 3.58
C GLY A 85 14.79 23.88 3.87
N GLU A 86 14.09 24.32 2.85
CA GLU A 86 12.82 25.03 2.95
C GLU A 86 11.70 24.14 3.52
N ALA A 87 11.59 22.87 3.07
CA ALA A 87 10.57 21.96 3.56
C ALA A 87 10.62 21.79 5.08
N LYS A 88 11.81 21.67 5.66
CA LYS A 88 12.02 21.52 7.11
C LYS A 88 11.61 22.74 7.94
N THR A 89 11.51 23.92 7.34
CA THR A 89 11.09 25.14 8.06
C THR A 89 9.56 25.25 8.16
N HIS A 90 8.82 24.49 7.34
CA HIS A 90 7.36 24.52 7.34
C HIS A 90 6.76 23.44 8.22
N CYS A 91 5.83 23.82 9.07
CA CYS A 91 5.08 22.90 9.94
C CYS A 91 4.38 21.79 9.13
N PHE A 92 3.94 22.11 7.92
CA PHE A 92 3.30 21.17 6.99
C PHE A 92 4.15 19.91 6.71
N PHE A 93 5.48 20.04 6.63
CA PHE A 93 6.38 18.90 6.44
C PHE A 93 6.25 17.88 7.58
N TYR A 94 6.20 18.34 8.83
CA TYR A 94 6.07 17.45 9.99
C TYR A 94 4.68 16.82 10.10
N VAL A 95 3.64 17.58 9.74
CA VAL A 95 2.26 17.07 9.65
C VAL A 95 2.16 15.96 8.60
N HIS A 96 2.79 16.18 7.43
CA HIS A 96 2.85 15.16 6.39
C HIS A 96 3.62 13.91 6.84
N MET A 97 4.74 14.07 7.54
CA MET A 97 5.52 12.95 8.12
C MET A 97 4.68 12.15 9.13
N LEU A 98 3.92 12.84 9.99
CA LEU A 98 2.99 12.20 10.92
C LEU A 98 1.87 11.47 10.16
N GLY A 99 1.29 12.09 9.14
CA GLY A 99 0.28 11.47 8.27
C GLY A 99 0.80 10.19 7.62
N MET A 100 2.05 10.18 7.13
CA MET A 100 2.68 9.00 6.56
C MET A 100 2.92 7.89 7.59
N LEU A 101 3.30 8.24 8.81
CA LEU A 101 3.44 7.27 9.92
C LEU A 101 2.09 6.63 10.24
N LEU A 102 1.04 7.43 10.40
CA LEU A 102 -0.32 6.95 10.65
C LEU A 102 -0.84 6.09 9.49
N LEU A 103 -0.58 6.50 8.24
CA LEU A 103 -0.89 5.71 7.05
C LEU A 103 -0.21 4.34 7.10
N GLY A 104 1.05 4.28 7.50
CA GLY A 104 1.77 3.02 7.69
C GLY A 104 1.08 2.12 8.70
N ILE A 105 0.65 2.65 9.85
CA ILE A 105 -0.07 1.90 10.88
C ILE A 105 -1.36 1.31 10.32
N ILE A 106 -2.21 2.12 9.70
CA ILE A 106 -3.53 1.66 9.19
C ILE A 106 -3.43 0.73 7.99
N CYS A 107 -2.35 0.80 7.20
CA CYS A 107 -2.12 -0.15 6.10
C CYS A 107 -1.64 -1.51 6.60
N SER A 108 -0.78 -1.55 7.63
CA SER A 108 -0.13 -2.79 8.06
C SER A 108 -0.88 -3.54 9.16
N ALA A 109 -1.54 -2.82 10.08
CA ALA A 109 -2.24 -3.42 11.18
C ALA A 109 -3.30 -4.45 10.73
N PRO A 110 -4.18 -4.13 9.76
CA PRO A 110 -5.15 -5.10 9.24
C PRO A 110 -4.49 -6.26 8.51
N LEU A 111 -3.48 -6.01 7.68
CA LEU A 111 -2.78 -7.06 6.94
C LEU A 111 -2.27 -8.19 7.84
N ARG A 112 -1.87 -7.86 9.08
CA ARG A 112 -1.35 -8.82 10.05
C ARG A 112 -2.44 -9.42 10.94
N GLN A 113 -3.53 -8.69 11.20
CA GLN A 113 -4.55 -9.07 12.19
C GLN A 113 -5.89 -9.52 11.57
N ILE A 114 -6.14 -9.28 10.27
CA ILE A 114 -7.36 -9.77 9.59
C ILE A 114 -7.40 -11.29 9.62
N SER A 115 -6.30 -11.97 9.29
CA SER A 115 -6.26 -13.43 9.24
C SER A 115 -6.53 -14.07 10.61
N PRO A 116 -5.83 -13.71 11.71
CA PRO A 116 -6.16 -14.21 13.03
C PRO A 116 -7.61 -13.89 13.44
N CYS A 117 -8.05 -12.65 13.29
CA CYS A 117 -9.41 -12.21 13.67
C CYS A 117 -10.51 -13.04 13.00
N ILE A 118 -10.36 -13.34 11.71
CA ILE A 118 -11.33 -14.16 10.97
C ILE A 118 -11.15 -15.64 11.32
N SER A 119 -9.91 -16.10 11.49
CA SER A 119 -9.63 -17.48 11.86
C SER A 119 -10.26 -17.88 13.20
N ASP A 120 -10.21 -16.98 14.18
CA ASP A 120 -10.82 -17.18 15.50
C ASP A 120 -12.35 -17.32 15.45
N SER A 121 -13.00 -16.63 14.49
CA SER A 121 -14.46 -16.57 14.38
C SER A 121 -15.04 -17.57 13.39
N TYR A 122 -14.34 -17.85 12.29
CA TYR A 122 -14.86 -18.59 11.12
C TYR A 122 -13.92 -19.72 10.66
N GLY A 123 -12.79 -19.90 11.33
CA GLY A 123 -11.79 -20.91 11.00
C GLY A 123 -10.75 -20.46 9.97
N PRO A 124 -9.61 -21.18 9.89
CA PRO A 124 -8.46 -20.80 9.08
C PRO A 124 -8.72 -20.81 7.58
N GLN A 125 -9.62 -21.67 7.10
CA GLN A 125 -9.97 -21.75 5.68
C GLN A 125 -10.73 -20.49 5.22
N ALA A 126 -11.68 -20.00 6.04
CA ALA A 126 -12.41 -18.77 5.78
C ALA A 126 -11.46 -17.56 5.80
N ALA A 127 -10.53 -17.52 6.75
CA ALA A 127 -9.51 -16.49 6.83
C ALA A 127 -8.64 -16.44 5.56
N ALA A 128 -8.16 -17.60 5.10
CA ALA A 128 -7.36 -17.70 3.87
C ALA A 128 -8.13 -17.21 2.64
N LEU A 129 -9.42 -17.57 2.52
CA LEU A 129 -10.28 -17.14 1.42
C LEU A 129 -10.48 -15.62 1.41
N ILE A 130 -10.74 -15.00 2.55
CA ILE A 130 -10.91 -13.56 2.68
C ILE A 130 -9.61 -12.82 2.36
N VAL A 131 -8.46 -13.33 2.84
CA VAL A 131 -7.14 -12.77 2.53
C VAL A 131 -6.85 -12.82 1.02
N SER A 132 -7.13 -13.94 0.38
CA SER A 132 -6.98 -14.09 -1.07
C SER A 132 -7.91 -13.13 -1.82
N MET A 133 -9.15 -13.00 -1.37
CA MET A 133 -10.14 -12.13 -1.99
C MET A 133 -9.76 -10.65 -1.92
N TYR A 134 -9.38 -10.13 -0.75
CA TYR A 134 -8.96 -8.72 -0.69
C TYR A 134 -7.66 -8.46 -1.46
N SER A 135 -6.76 -9.44 -1.54
CA SER A 135 -5.53 -9.33 -2.33
C SER A 135 -5.83 -9.25 -3.83
N PHE A 136 -6.73 -10.12 -4.29
CA PHE A 136 -7.20 -10.12 -5.68
C PHE A 136 -7.91 -8.81 -6.04
N VAL A 137 -8.88 -8.39 -5.22
CA VAL A 137 -9.58 -7.12 -5.41
C VAL A 137 -8.61 -5.94 -5.38
N GLY A 138 -7.57 -6.00 -4.55
CA GLY A 138 -6.52 -4.98 -4.46
C GLY A 138 -5.72 -4.76 -5.75
N ILE A 139 -5.68 -5.74 -6.66
CA ILE A 139 -5.08 -5.56 -7.99
C ILE A 139 -5.89 -4.53 -8.77
N PHE A 140 -7.20 -4.76 -8.87
CA PHE A 140 -8.12 -3.85 -9.56
C PHE A 140 -8.24 -2.52 -8.81
N GLY A 141 -8.22 -2.55 -7.47
CA GLY A 141 -8.25 -1.36 -6.63
C GLY A 141 -7.14 -0.38 -6.95
N LYS A 142 -5.90 -0.86 -7.15
CA LYS A 142 -4.78 0.00 -7.55
C LYS A 142 -4.96 0.63 -8.94
N LEU A 143 -5.54 -0.11 -9.88
CA LEU A 143 -5.85 0.41 -11.22
C LEU A 143 -6.96 1.46 -11.17
N ILE A 144 -8.03 1.17 -10.43
CA ILE A 144 -9.15 2.09 -10.22
C ILE A 144 -8.68 3.37 -9.53
N LEU A 145 -7.88 3.25 -8.46
CA LEU A 145 -7.33 4.41 -7.76
C LEU A 145 -6.37 5.22 -8.64
N GLY A 146 -5.55 4.55 -9.48
CA GLY A 146 -4.74 5.22 -10.47
C GLY A 146 -5.59 6.07 -11.41
N TRP A 147 -6.64 5.47 -11.98
CA TRP A 147 -7.57 6.17 -12.87
C TRP A 147 -8.32 7.32 -12.18
N ILE A 148 -8.76 7.13 -10.93
CA ILE A 148 -9.41 8.20 -10.13
C ILE A 148 -8.43 9.35 -9.88
N ASN A 149 -7.19 9.07 -9.51
CA ASN A 149 -6.16 10.07 -9.29
C ASN A 149 -5.88 10.89 -10.56
N ASP A 150 -5.80 10.22 -11.72
CA ASP A 150 -5.54 10.88 -13.00
C ASP A 150 -6.72 11.76 -13.45
N ARG A 151 -7.96 11.33 -13.18
CA ARG A 151 -9.17 12.04 -13.64
C ARG A 151 -9.67 13.13 -12.68
N PHE A 152 -9.64 12.86 -11.38
CA PHE A 152 -10.25 13.73 -10.35
C PHE A 152 -9.23 14.43 -9.46
N GLY A 153 -7.95 14.11 -9.64
CA GLY A 153 -6.86 14.63 -8.84
C GLY A 153 -6.52 13.77 -7.62
N THR A 154 -5.28 13.89 -7.18
CA THR A 154 -4.66 13.02 -6.16
C THR A 154 -5.36 13.11 -4.80
N ILE A 155 -5.79 14.32 -4.39
CA ILE A 155 -6.45 14.53 -3.10
C ILE A 155 -7.80 13.79 -3.07
N LYS A 156 -8.65 13.98 -4.09
CA LYS A 156 -9.97 13.31 -4.15
C LYS A 156 -9.83 11.79 -4.25
N GLY A 157 -8.82 11.30 -4.99
CA GLY A 157 -8.51 9.88 -5.08
C GLY A 157 -8.08 9.30 -3.74
N ALA A 158 -7.23 9.99 -3.00
CA ALA A 158 -6.81 9.60 -1.66
C ALA A 158 -8.01 9.59 -0.69
N MET A 159 -8.86 10.63 -0.71
CA MET A 159 -10.08 10.70 0.10
C MET A 159 -11.02 9.53 -0.15
N ALA A 160 -11.27 9.19 -1.42
CA ALA A 160 -12.08 8.04 -1.79
C ALA A 160 -11.49 6.72 -1.25
N ALA A 161 -10.17 6.55 -1.37
CA ALA A 161 -9.48 5.36 -0.88
C ALA A 161 -9.54 5.23 0.66
N PHE A 162 -9.38 6.34 1.38
CA PHE A 162 -9.54 6.36 2.84
C PHE A 162 -10.99 6.05 3.25
N GLY A 163 -11.99 6.59 2.56
CA GLY A 163 -13.39 6.27 2.82
C GLY A 163 -13.70 4.79 2.65
N LEU A 164 -13.20 4.18 1.56
CA LEU A 164 -13.35 2.74 1.31
C LEU A 164 -12.64 1.90 2.39
N MET A 165 -11.43 2.29 2.78
CA MET A 165 -10.67 1.59 3.81
C MET A 165 -11.35 1.71 5.18
N GLY A 166 -11.88 2.88 5.54
CA GLY A 166 -12.69 3.10 6.74
C GLY A 166 -13.96 2.25 6.76
N GLY A 167 -14.65 2.14 5.62
CA GLY A 167 -15.78 1.21 5.44
C GLY A 167 -15.39 -0.25 5.68
N GLY A 168 -14.21 -0.67 5.21
CA GLY A 168 -13.66 -1.99 5.50
C GLY A 168 -13.45 -2.24 7.00
N PHE A 169 -12.92 -1.26 7.74
CA PHE A 169 -12.77 -1.37 9.21
C PHE A 169 -14.10 -1.38 9.94
N LEU A 170 -15.10 -0.63 9.48
CA LEU A 170 -16.46 -0.72 9.99
C LEU A 170 -17.04 -2.12 9.82
N CYS A 171 -16.83 -2.74 8.66
CA CYS A 171 -17.25 -4.12 8.43
C CYS A 171 -16.56 -5.10 9.41
N LEU A 172 -15.26 -4.93 9.69
CA LEU A 172 -14.54 -5.75 10.69
C LEU A 172 -15.06 -5.53 12.10
N MET A 173 -15.45 -4.31 12.45
CA MET A 173 -15.98 -3.97 13.76
C MET A 173 -17.40 -4.52 13.96
N LEU A 174 -18.24 -4.48 12.92
CA LEU A 174 -19.64 -4.92 12.94
C LEU A 174 -19.79 -6.42 12.59
N GLY A 175 -18.75 -7.03 12.05
CA GLY A 175 -18.77 -8.35 11.41
C GLY A 175 -19.33 -9.47 12.28
N ARG A 176 -20.59 -9.84 11.99
CA ARG A 176 -21.30 -10.99 12.58
C ARG A 176 -21.69 -12.03 11.52
N SER A 177 -21.35 -11.80 10.25
CA SER A 177 -21.69 -12.71 9.16
C SER A 177 -20.58 -12.75 8.12
N MET A 178 -20.47 -13.87 7.42
CA MET A 178 -19.48 -14.05 6.35
C MET A 178 -19.70 -13.08 5.19
N GLN A 179 -20.93 -12.68 4.94
CA GLN A 179 -21.28 -11.68 3.91
C GLN A 179 -20.63 -10.33 4.19
N ILE A 180 -20.62 -9.90 5.47
CA ILE A 180 -19.94 -8.66 5.88
C ILE A 180 -18.43 -8.77 5.69
N MET A 181 -17.85 -9.96 5.88
CA MET A 181 -16.42 -10.21 5.63
C MET A 181 -16.09 -10.13 4.13
N TYR A 182 -16.96 -10.60 3.24
CA TYR A 182 -16.79 -10.42 1.79
C TYR A 182 -16.87 -8.93 1.40
N LEU A 183 -17.83 -8.18 1.95
CA LEU A 183 -17.92 -6.74 1.73
C LEU A 183 -16.66 -6.02 2.22
N MET A 184 -16.17 -6.38 3.40
CA MET A 184 -14.90 -5.89 3.94
C MET A 184 -13.75 -6.16 2.97
N ALA A 185 -13.63 -7.37 2.43
CA ALA A 185 -12.56 -7.73 1.49
C ALA A 185 -12.58 -6.85 0.23
N ILE A 186 -13.75 -6.49 -0.26
CA ILE A 186 -13.91 -5.59 -1.41
C ILE A 186 -13.49 -4.17 -1.02
N LEU A 187 -14.07 -3.61 0.03
CA LEU A 187 -13.83 -2.23 0.44
C LEU A 187 -12.36 -2.01 0.85
N TYR A 188 -11.83 -2.89 1.69
CA TYR A 188 -10.44 -2.83 2.13
C TYR A 188 -9.47 -3.11 0.99
N GLY A 189 -9.76 -4.08 0.12
CA GLY A 189 -8.93 -4.41 -1.03
C GLY A 189 -8.71 -3.21 -1.95
N ILE A 190 -9.77 -2.46 -2.28
CA ILE A 190 -9.66 -1.24 -3.09
C ILE A 190 -8.95 -0.14 -2.30
N GLY A 191 -9.38 0.13 -1.07
CA GLY A 191 -8.88 1.23 -0.25
C GLY A 191 -7.39 1.11 0.12
N ASN A 192 -6.89 -0.11 0.33
CA ASN A 192 -5.47 -0.36 0.69
C ASN A 192 -4.47 0.10 -0.39
N GLY A 193 -4.94 0.37 -1.61
CA GLY A 193 -4.12 0.97 -2.66
C GLY A 193 -3.61 2.38 -2.33
N VAL A 194 -4.21 3.09 -1.36
CA VAL A 194 -3.81 4.46 -0.97
C VAL A 194 -2.33 4.55 -0.59
N GLY A 195 -1.82 3.60 0.19
CA GLY A 195 -0.42 3.59 0.63
C GLY A 195 0.60 3.37 -0.49
N THR A 196 0.19 2.73 -1.58
CA THR A 196 1.10 2.39 -2.69
C THR A 196 0.93 3.29 -3.91
N VAL A 197 -0.28 3.74 -4.21
CA VAL A 197 -0.59 4.54 -5.40
C VAL A 197 -0.70 6.02 -5.05
N SER A 198 -1.54 6.38 -4.07
CA SER A 198 -1.79 7.80 -3.78
C SER A 198 -0.64 8.45 -2.99
N ALA A 199 0.04 7.73 -2.08
CA ALA A 199 1.12 8.30 -1.28
C ALA A 199 2.26 8.91 -2.12
N PRO A 200 2.84 8.24 -3.14
CA PRO A 200 3.85 8.86 -3.99
C PRO A 200 3.32 10.04 -4.81
N LEU A 201 2.06 10.00 -5.23
CA LEU A 201 1.43 11.08 -5.98
C LEU A 201 1.21 12.32 -5.10
N LEU A 202 0.80 12.12 -3.85
CA LEU A 202 0.69 13.21 -2.87
C LEU A 202 2.02 13.90 -2.64
N ILE A 203 3.12 13.13 -2.52
CA ILE A 203 4.46 13.70 -2.37
C ILE A 203 4.85 14.57 -3.57
N SER A 204 4.60 14.09 -4.79
CA SER A 204 4.90 14.86 -5.99
C SER A 204 4.02 16.10 -6.14
N ALA A 205 2.76 16.01 -5.75
CA ALA A 205 1.83 17.14 -5.78
C ALA A 205 2.17 18.22 -4.74
N THR A 206 2.77 17.83 -3.62
CA THR A 206 3.06 18.74 -2.50
C THR A 206 4.45 19.36 -2.58
N PHE A 207 5.47 18.56 -2.87
CA PHE A 207 6.88 18.98 -2.83
C PHE A 207 7.50 19.19 -4.20
N GLY A 208 6.76 18.88 -5.27
CA GLY A 208 7.24 18.96 -6.64
C GLY A 208 8.10 17.77 -7.06
N THR A 209 8.65 17.85 -8.28
CA THR A 209 9.37 16.74 -8.90
C THR A 209 10.89 16.84 -8.83
N LYS A 210 11.44 18.05 -8.62
CA LYS A 210 12.89 18.31 -8.65
C LYS A 210 13.67 17.49 -7.63
N ASN A 211 13.17 17.38 -6.40
CA ASN A 211 13.79 16.64 -5.29
C ASN A 211 12.97 15.39 -4.90
N PHE A 212 12.14 14.86 -5.81
CA PHE A 212 11.18 13.79 -5.53
C PHE A 212 11.79 12.57 -4.84
N ASN A 213 12.96 12.10 -5.30
CA ASN A 213 13.58 10.90 -4.74
C ASN A 213 14.00 11.09 -3.28
N ILE A 214 14.52 12.27 -2.93
CA ILE A 214 14.93 12.62 -1.56
C ILE A 214 13.68 12.76 -0.68
N MET A 215 12.69 13.52 -1.13
CA MET A 215 11.43 13.71 -0.41
C MET A 215 10.69 12.39 -0.20
N ARG A 216 10.63 11.55 -1.24
CA ARG A 216 10.03 10.22 -1.14
C ARG A 216 10.77 9.34 -0.13
N GLY A 217 12.09 9.35 -0.11
CA GLY A 217 12.88 8.59 0.87
C GLY A 217 12.58 9.01 2.31
N LEU A 218 12.54 10.32 2.57
CA LEU A 218 12.25 10.87 3.90
C LEU A 218 10.82 10.59 4.36
N THR A 219 9.83 10.75 3.51
CA THR A 219 8.42 10.52 3.86
C THR A 219 8.07 9.04 3.93
N GLN A 220 8.77 8.20 3.17
CA GLN A 220 8.62 6.75 3.24
C GLN A 220 9.15 6.15 4.55
N SER A 221 10.17 6.76 5.17
CA SER A 221 10.74 6.27 6.42
C SER A 221 9.74 6.22 7.58
N PRO A 222 8.99 7.30 7.91
CA PRO A 222 7.92 7.25 8.91
C PRO A 222 6.82 6.23 8.55
N MET A 223 6.47 6.12 7.27
CA MET A 223 5.49 5.12 6.83
C MET A 223 5.96 3.70 7.14
N GLN A 224 7.22 3.37 6.90
CA GLN A 224 7.77 2.06 7.22
C GLN A 224 7.84 1.80 8.74
N LEU A 225 8.16 2.82 9.54
CA LEU A 225 8.07 2.74 11.00
C LEU A 225 6.62 2.46 11.43
N GLY A 226 5.65 3.17 10.88
CA GLY A 226 4.23 2.93 11.12
C GLY A 226 3.81 1.50 10.74
N MET A 227 4.28 1.00 9.60
CA MET A 227 4.03 -0.37 9.16
C MET A 227 4.63 -1.42 10.10
N SER A 228 5.76 -1.15 10.72
CA SER A 228 6.39 -2.06 11.67
C SER A 228 5.63 -2.11 13.00
N ILE A 229 5.15 -0.96 13.46
CA ILE A 229 4.48 -0.81 14.77
C ILE A 229 3.00 -1.20 14.70
N GLY A 230 2.32 -0.94 13.58
CA GLY A 230 0.86 -1.07 13.46
C GLY A 230 0.32 -2.45 13.83
N GLY A 231 0.96 -3.52 13.33
CA GLY A 231 0.56 -4.88 13.66
C GLY A 231 0.73 -5.22 15.14
N LEU A 232 1.81 -4.71 15.77
CA LEU A 232 2.10 -4.90 17.18
C LEU A 232 1.12 -4.15 18.08
N LEU A 233 0.76 -2.91 17.70
CA LEU A 233 -0.24 -2.12 18.43
C LEU A 233 -1.58 -2.84 18.47
N LEU A 234 -2.04 -3.36 17.34
CA LEU A 234 -3.32 -4.05 17.27
C LEU A 234 -3.29 -5.36 18.07
N ALA A 235 -2.19 -6.12 18.02
CA ALA A 235 -2.00 -7.32 18.83
C ALA A 235 -2.02 -6.97 20.33
N ALA A 236 -1.29 -5.94 20.76
CA ALA A 236 -1.26 -5.51 22.15
C ALA A 236 -2.63 -5.04 22.67
N VAL A 237 -3.45 -4.43 21.81
CA VAL A 237 -4.84 -4.08 22.15
C VAL A 237 -5.67 -5.35 22.33
N PHE A 238 -5.53 -6.31 21.44
CA PHE A 238 -6.21 -7.60 21.57
C PHE A 238 -5.81 -8.36 22.84
N ASP A 239 -4.50 -8.44 23.11
CA ASP A 239 -3.97 -9.14 24.30
C ASP A 239 -4.51 -8.55 25.61
N ARG A 240 -4.76 -7.24 25.67
CA ARG A 240 -5.30 -6.55 26.85
C ARG A 240 -6.82 -6.59 26.96
N THR A 241 -7.53 -6.60 25.84
CA THR A 241 -9.00 -6.44 25.83
C THR A 241 -9.75 -7.71 25.46
N GLY A 242 -9.06 -8.71 24.92
CA GLY A 242 -9.67 -9.93 24.37
C GLY A 242 -10.54 -9.68 23.13
N SER A 243 -10.45 -8.47 22.51
CA SER A 243 -11.32 -8.10 21.39
C SER A 243 -10.62 -7.22 20.37
N TYR A 244 -10.82 -7.53 19.10
CA TYR A 244 -10.34 -6.68 17.99
C TYR A 244 -11.15 -5.40 17.77
N LYS A 245 -12.37 -5.28 18.36
CA LYS A 245 -13.28 -4.15 18.09
C LYS A 245 -12.67 -2.79 18.40
N LEU A 246 -11.99 -2.68 19.55
CA LEU A 246 -11.35 -1.44 19.96
C LEU A 246 -10.21 -1.08 19.00
N GLY A 247 -9.43 -2.07 18.56
CA GLY A 247 -8.37 -1.90 17.58
C GLY A 247 -8.89 -1.41 16.21
N TRP A 248 -9.98 -1.98 15.72
CA TRP A 248 -10.62 -1.50 14.49
C TRP A 248 -11.19 -0.10 14.64
N GLY A 249 -11.77 0.24 15.80
CA GLY A 249 -12.21 1.59 16.12
C GLY A 249 -11.05 2.61 16.06
N MET A 250 -9.89 2.28 16.62
CA MET A 250 -8.69 3.12 16.53
C MET A 250 -8.25 3.32 15.07
N CYS A 251 -8.30 2.28 14.25
CA CYS A 251 -7.99 2.40 12.82
C CYS A 251 -8.98 3.35 12.11
N ILE A 252 -10.28 3.31 12.42
CA ILE A 252 -11.28 4.22 11.85
C ILE A 252 -10.98 5.67 12.21
N VAL A 253 -10.69 5.96 13.50
CA VAL A 253 -10.31 7.31 13.95
C VAL A 253 -9.06 7.80 13.23
N THR A 254 -8.05 6.94 13.09
CA THR A 254 -6.82 7.27 12.39
C THR A 254 -7.06 7.55 10.90
N VAL A 255 -7.90 6.76 10.23
CA VAL A 255 -8.33 7.03 8.84
C VAL A 255 -9.03 8.37 8.73
N SER A 256 -9.95 8.68 9.66
CA SER A 256 -10.67 9.96 9.65
C SER A 256 -9.72 11.14 9.85
N TYR A 257 -8.72 11.01 10.73
CA TYR A 257 -7.71 12.04 10.94
C TYR A 257 -6.84 12.25 9.69
N THR A 258 -6.33 11.18 9.07
CA THR A 258 -5.56 11.28 7.82
C THR A 258 -6.36 11.84 6.66
N HIS A 259 -7.67 11.56 6.60
CA HIS A 259 -8.58 12.13 5.62
C HIS A 259 -8.75 13.65 5.76
N LEU A 260 -8.62 14.20 6.96
CA LEU A 260 -8.77 15.63 7.24
C LEU A 260 -7.45 16.41 7.11
N THR A 261 -6.29 15.73 7.19
CA THR A 261 -4.96 16.36 7.24
C THR A 261 -4.20 16.27 5.92
N LEU A 262 -4.66 15.49 4.96
CA LEU A 262 -4.14 15.36 3.58
C LEU A 262 -5.07 16.03 2.60
#